data_52b4974b4dfd4f9ac4b9baa4f69d4f80
#
_entry.id   52b4974b4dfd4f9ac4b9baa4f69d4f80
#
_cell.length_a   1.000
_cell.length_b   1.000
_cell.length_c   1.000
_cell.angle_alpha   90.00
_cell.angle_beta   90.00
_cell.angle_gamma   90.00
#
_symmetry.space_group_name_H-M   'P 1'
#
loop_
_entity.id
_entity.type
_entity.pdbx_description
1 polymer ?
#
loop_
_entity_poly.entity_id
_entity_poly.type
_entity_poly.pdbx_seq_one_letter_code
_entity_poly.pdbx_strand_id
1 'polypeptide(L)'
;MKIGIIGAGNIGGTLARRLAPLGHQVSVANSRGPESLAAFARESGARAVTVEEAARAGDVVIVSIPLKNVSRLPRDLFKGVPDSVVVVDTGNYYPRQRDGRIDPIERGATEARWVADQLGRPVVKAFNNIYARHLLERGKPTGTAGRIALPIAGDDPRAKEVVTRLLDELGFDAVDGGGLDESWRQQPGTPVYGTDFDAAGVRRGLAEAKQERPAEFRATEAAVSR
;
A
#
# COMPACT_ATOMS: atom_id res chain seq x y z
N MET A 1 -12.05 -1.71 -13.67
CA MET A 1 -12.12 -2.63 -12.49
C MET A 1 -12.98 -2.01 -11.39
N LYS A 2 -13.47 -2.84 -10.46
CA LYS A 2 -14.09 -2.40 -9.21
C LYS A 2 -13.04 -2.39 -8.11
N ILE A 3 -12.78 -1.23 -7.51
CA ILE A 3 -11.68 -1.05 -6.57
C ILE A 3 -12.21 -0.48 -5.25
N GLY A 4 -11.98 -1.20 -4.15
CA GLY A 4 -12.24 -0.72 -2.81
C GLY A 4 -10.97 -0.12 -2.20
N ILE A 5 -11.08 1.05 -1.57
CA ILE A 5 -9.97 1.70 -0.88
C ILE A 5 -10.33 1.90 0.59
N ILE A 6 -9.62 1.22 1.47
CA ILE A 6 -9.76 1.36 2.92
C ILE A 6 -8.70 2.35 3.39
N GLY A 7 -9.13 3.59 3.65
CA GLY A 7 -8.27 4.70 4.04
C GLY A 7 -8.21 5.82 2.99
N ALA A 8 -8.82 6.95 3.29
CA ALA A 8 -8.85 8.15 2.44
C ALA A 8 -7.74 9.17 2.83
N GLY A 9 -6.58 8.66 3.26
CA GLY A 9 -5.41 9.48 3.57
C GLY A 9 -4.64 9.92 2.32
N ASN A 10 -3.37 10.33 2.51
CA ASN A 10 -2.55 10.87 1.42
C ASN A 10 -2.44 9.91 0.22
N ILE A 11 -2.08 8.65 0.45
CA ILE A 11 -1.93 7.66 -0.64
C ILE A 11 -3.29 7.16 -1.13
N GLY A 12 -4.16 6.67 -0.24
CA GLY A 12 -5.46 6.12 -0.65
C GLY A 12 -6.37 7.16 -1.29
N GLY A 13 -6.38 8.40 -0.78
CA GLY A 13 -7.11 9.50 -1.39
C GLY A 13 -6.55 9.91 -2.76
N THR A 14 -5.23 9.90 -2.94
CA THR A 14 -4.60 10.15 -4.24
C THR A 14 -4.93 9.04 -5.24
N LEU A 15 -4.89 7.78 -4.81
CA LEU A 15 -5.28 6.66 -5.67
C LEU A 15 -6.75 6.77 -6.11
N ALA A 16 -7.66 7.14 -5.20
CA ALA A 16 -9.06 7.36 -5.57
C ALA A 16 -9.22 8.44 -6.65
N ARG A 17 -8.56 9.62 -6.47
CA ARG A 17 -8.57 10.72 -7.44
C ARG A 17 -7.99 10.36 -8.80
N ARG A 18 -7.03 9.45 -8.82
CA ARG A 18 -6.36 9.03 -10.06
C ARG A 18 -7.10 7.91 -10.77
N LEU A 19 -7.64 6.94 -10.03
CA LEU A 19 -8.27 5.74 -10.59
C LEU A 19 -9.70 5.98 -11.10
N ALA A 20 -10.49 6.81 -10.42
CA ALA A 20 -11.86 7.08 -10.84
C ALA A 20 -11.95 7.74 -12.23
N PRO A 21 -11.15 8.79 -12.57
CA PRO A 21 -11.12 9.36 -13.92
C PRO A 21 -10.61 8.39 -15.01
N LEU A 22 -9.87 7.34 -14.65
CA LEU A 22 -9.44 6.29 -15.58
C LEU A 22 -10.54 5.26 -15.89
N GLY A 23 -11.77 5.48 -15.37
CA GLY A 23 -12.92 4.63 -15.63
C GLY A 23 -13.08 3.44 -14.68
N HIS A 24 -12.32 3.39 -13.57
CA HIS A 24 -12.55 2.41 -12.53
C HIS A 24 -13.73 2.80 -11.64
N GLN A 25 -14.49 1.79 -11.16
CA GLN A 25 -15.51 1.98 -10.14
C GLN A 25 -14.84 1.98 -8.76
N VAL A 26 -14.55 3.16 -8.24
CA VAL A 26 -13.82 3.31 -6.97
C VAL A 26 -14.78 3.52 -5.82
N SER A 27 -14.67 2.69 -4.79
CA SER A 27 -15.34 2.83 -3.49
C SER A 27 -14.30 3.17 -2.43
N VAL A 28 -14.54 4.20 -1.62
CA VAL A 28 -13.59 4.67 -0.61
C VAL A 28 -14.22 4.67 0.78
N ALA A 29 -13.49 4.18 1.76
CA ALA A 29 -13.90 4.11 3.15
C ALA A 29 -12.87 4.75 4.09
N ASN A 30 -13.33 5.21 5.24
CA ASN A 30 -12.50 5.59 6.37
C ASN A 30 -13.15 5.14 7.70
N SER A 31 -12.46 5.39 8.82
CA SER A 31 -12.95 5.02 10.16
C SER A 31 -14.08 5.90 10.71
N ARG A 32 -14.44 6.99 10.01
CA ARG A 32 -15.47 7.95 10.47
C ARG A 32 -16.81 7.77 9.76
N GLY A 33 -16.89 6.81 8.86
CA GLY A 33 -18.08 6.54 8.07
C GLY A 33 -18.19 7.34 6.76
N PRO A 34 -19.09 6.89 5.85
CA PRO A 34 -19.22 7.44 4.50
C PRO A 34 -19.64 8.91 4.47
N GLU A 35 -20.41 9.39 5.44
CA GLU A 35 -20.86 10.79 5.51
C GLU A 35 -19.67 11.75 5.59
N SER A 36 -18.61 11.36 6.31
CA SER A 36 -17.39 12.15 6.44
C SER A 36 -16.59 12.27 5.14
N LEU A 37 -16.90 11.46 4.15
CA LEU A 37 -16.28 11.43 2.84
C LEU A 37 -17.14 12.03 1.73
N ALA A 38 -18.30 12.59 2.03
CA ALA A 38 -19.25 13.08 1.01
C ALA A 38 -18.64 14.15 0.08
N ALA A 39 -17.88 15.11 0.62
CA ALA A 39 -17.20 16.12 -0.18
C ALA A 39 -16.09 15.51 -1.05
N PHE A 40 -15.27 14.63 -0.46
CA PHE A 40 -14.22 13.92 -1.15
C PHE A 40 -14.76 13.05 -2.30
N ALA A 41 -15.85 12.34 -2.06
CA ALA A 41 -16.49 11.47 -3.05
C ALA A 41 -16.96 12.28 -4.28
N ARG A 42 -17.59 13.44 -4.05
CA ARG A 42 -18.00 14.35 -5.15
C ARG A 42 -16.82 14.89 -5.95
N GLU A 43 -15.73 15.24 -5.28
CA GLU A 43 -14.52 15.76 -5.92
C GLU A 43 -13.79 14.68 -6.74
N SER A 44 -13.62 13.48 -6.17
CA SER A 44 -12.81 12.43 -6.76
C SER A 44 -13.54 11.55 -7.77
N GLY A 45 -14.88 11.59 -7.80
CA GLY A 45 -15.70 10.65 -8.57
C GLY A 45 -15.79 9.26 -7.93
N ALA A 46 -15.23 9.05 -6.75
CA ALA A 46 -15.35 7.80 -5.99
C ALA A 46 -16.66 7.76 -5.19
N ARG A 47 -17.11 6.56 -4.82
CA ARG A 47 -18.26 6.36 -3.94
C ARG A 47 -17.81 6.23 -2.48
N ALA A 48 -18.34 7.02 -1.58
CA ALA A 48 -18.13 6.86 -0.14
C ALA A 48 -18.94 5.67 0.38
N VAL A 49 -18.29 4.76 1.09
CA VAL A 49 -18.86 3.50 1.58
C VAL A 49 -18.33 3.14 2.97
N THR A 50 -18.87 2.10 3.60
CA THR A 50 -18.30 1.51 4.82
C THR A 50 -17.03 0.71 4.50
N VAL A 51 -16.25 0.37 5.54
CA VAL A 51 -15.05 -0.46 5.39
C VAL A 51 -15.39 -1.85 4.84
N GLU A 52 -16.50 -2.43 5.30
CA GLU A 52 -17.01 -3.74 4.87
C GLU A 52 -17.44 -3.71 3.40
N GLU A 53 -18.11 -2.64 2.96
CA GLU A 53 -18.49 -2.46 1.56
C GLU A 53 -17.26 -2.27 0.67
N ALA A 54 -16.25 -1.52 1.12
CA ALA A 54 -15.00 -1.35 0.39
C ALA A 54 -14.25 -2.69 0.23
N ALA A 55 -14.22 -3.52 1.28
CA ALA A 55 -13.61 -4.85 1.23
C ALA A 55 -14.31 -5.80 0.23
N ARG A 56 -15.56 -5.52 -0.11
CA ARG A 56 -16.39 -6.31 -1.05
C ARG A 56 -16.61 -5.62 -2.39
N ALA A 57 -15.82 -4.57 -2.69
CA ALA A 57 -16.03 -3.76 -3.89
C ALA A 57 -15.85 -4.53 -5.22
N GLY A 58 -15.02 -5.56 -5.24
CA GLY A 58 -14.90 -6.43 -6.42
C GLY A 58 -13.50 -6.92 -6.72
N ASP A 59 -12.77 -6.30 -7.67
CA ASP A 59 -11.54 -6.89 -8.21
C ASP A 59 -10.31 -6.66 -7.34
N VAL A 60 -10.20 -5.46 -6.74
CA VAL A 60 -9.03 -5.04 -5.95
C VAL A 60 -9.48 -4.33 -4.68
N VAL A 61 -8.80 -4.60 -3.57
CA VAL A 61 -8.95 -3.87 -2.30
C VAL A 61 -7.60 -3.29 -1.90
N ILE A 62 -7.53 -1.96 -1.78
CA ILE A 62 -6.31 -1.24 -1.37
C ILE A 62 -6.45 -0.85 0.10
N VAL A 63 -5.57 -1.37 0.95
CA VAL A 63 -5.48 -1.02 2.36
C VAL A 63 -4.43 0.06 2.53
N SER A 64 -4.89 1.29 2.84
CA SER A 64 -4.07 2.50 2.91
C SER A 64 -4.29 3.25 4.22
N ILE A 65 -4.06 2.55 5.33
CA ILE A 65 -4.21 3.06 6.70
C ILE A 65 -2.90 2.93 7.48
N PRO A 66 -2.71 3.67 8.59
CA PRO A 66 -1.59 3.45 9.50
C PRO A 66 -1.52 1.99 9.97
N LEU A 67 -0.30 1.43 10.07
CA LEU A 67 -0.14 0.01 10.42
C LEU A 67 -0.82 -0.35 11.73
N LYS A 68 -0.70 0.49 12.78
CA LYS A 68 -1.36 0.26 14.07
C LYS A 68 -2.88 0.06 13.98
N ASN A 69 -3.50 0.52 12.89
CA ASN A 69 -4.95 0.41 12.69
C ASN A 69 -5.35 -0.86 11.92
N VAL A 70 -4.41 -1.56 11.31
CA VAL A 70 -4.71 -2.80 10.58
C VAL A 70 -5.27 -3.87 11.52
N SER A 71 -4.67 -4.02 12.70
CA SER A 71 -5.17 -4.96 13.72
C SER A 71 -6.53 -4.59 14.34
N ARG A 72 -7.03 -3.37 14.06
CA ARG A 72 -8.35 -2.89 14.51
C ARG A 72 -9.46 -3.13 13.47
N LEU A 73 -9.11 -3.53 12.26
CA LEU A 73 -10.09 -3.92 11.26
C LEU A 73 -10.84 -5.18 11.74
N PRO A 74 -12.12 -5.35 11.36
CA PRO A 74 -12.86 -6.56 11.70
C PRO A 74 -12.09 -7.82 11.26
N ARG A 75 -11.94 -8.80 12.14
CA ARG A 75 -11.19 -10.03 11.84
C ARG A 75 -11.80 -10.85 10.70
N ASP A 76 -13.10 -10.69 10.49
CA ASP A 76 -13.88 -11.34 9.44
C ASP A 76 -14.13 -10.43 8.23
N LEU A 77 -13.38 -9.31 8.11
CA LEU A 77 -13.54 -8.31 7.05
C LEU A 77 -13.59 -8.94 5.65
N PHE A 78 -12.75 -9.92 5.41
CA PHE A 78 -12.64 -10.62 4.12
C PHE A 78 -13.42 -11.95 4.07
N LYS A 79 -14.22 -12.26 5.10
CA LYS A 79 -15.06 -13.47 5.09
C LYS A 79 -16.06 -13.42 3.94
N GLY A 80 -16.04 -14.47 3.10
CA GLY A 80 -16.89 -14.55 1.91
C GLY A 80 -16.45 -13.68 0.73
N VAL A 81 -15.35 -12.96 0.84
CA VAL A 81 -14.71 -12.28 -0.30
C VAL A 81 -13.95 -13.32 -1.12
N PRO A 82 -14.18 -13.43 -2.45
CA PRO A 82 -13.49 -14.41 -3.29
C PRO A 82 -11.96 -14.31 -3.21
N ASP A 83 -11.26 -15.43 -3.32
CA ASP A 83 -9.78 -15.47 -3.29
C ASP A 83 -9.15 -14.79 -4.50
N SER A 84 -9.91 -14.61 -5.59
CA SER A 84 -9.48 -13.85 -6.76
C SER A 84 -9.37 -12.34 -6.53
N VAL A 85 -9.93 -11.82 -5.45
CA VAL A 85 -9.82 -10.39 -5.11
C VAL A 85 -8.41 -10.10 -4.61
N VAL A 86 -7.72 -9.21 -5.32
CA VAL A 86 -6.35 -8.80 -4.99
C VAL A 86 -6.36 -7.78 -3.85
N VAL A 87 -5.62 -8.05 -2.79
CA VAL A 87 -5.43 -7.10 -1.68
C VAL A 87 -4.07 -6.42 -1.80
N VAL A 88 -4.07 -5.09 -1.79
CA VAL A 88 -2.85 -4.27 -1.88
C VAL A 88 -2.60 -3.59 -0.54
N ASP A 89 -1.38 -3.74 -0.01
CA ASP A 89 -0.90 -3.02 1.17
C ASP A 89 0.00 -1.85 0.76
N THR A 90 -0.38 -0.63 1.17
CA THR A 90 0.42 0.58 0.93
C THR A 90 1.09 1.10 2.21
N GLY A 91 0.97 0.38 3.31
CA GLY A 91 1.40 0.82 4.64
C GLY A 91 2.91 0.93 4.78
N ASN A 92 3.34 1.69 5.78
CA ASN A 92 4.72 1.78 6.26
C ASN A 92 4.70 1.80 7.78
N TYR A 93 5.71 1.21 8.41
CA TYR A 93 5.87 1.19 9.85
C TYR A 93 6.71 2.37 10.33
N TYR A 94 6.08 3.23 11.14
CA TYR A 94 6.72 4.38 11.78
C TYR A 94 6.51 4.32 13.30
N PRO A 95 7.30 3.50 14.02
CA PRO A 95 7.05 3.21 15.43
C PRO A 95 7.11 4.44 16.33
N ARG A 96 8.05 5.34 16.08
CA ARG A 96 8.28 6.52 16.95
C ARG A 96 7.29 7.65 16.67
N GLN A 97 6.84 7.78 15.43
CA GLN A 97 6.01 8.92 15.03
C GLN A 97 4.51 8.61 15.09
N ARG A 98 4.11 7.32 14.89
CA ARG A 98 2.70 7.03 14.64
C ARG A 98 2.20 5.69 15.19
N ASP A 99 2.93 4.61 14.93
CA ASP A 99 2.36 3.27 15.06
C ASP A 99 2.58 2.63 16.42
N GLY A 100 3.59 3.11 17.20
CA GLY A 100 4.04 2.44 18.40
C GLY A 100 4.79 1.14 18.05
N ARG A 101 5.16 0.38 19.06
CA ARG A 101 5.87 -0.88 18.90
C ARG A 101 4.93 -1.98 18.42
N ILE A 102 5.33 -2.66 17.35
CA ILE A 102 4.68 -3.87 16.84
C ILE A 102 5.70 -5.01 16.92
N ASP A 103 5.56 -5.85 17.94
CA ASP A 103 6.56 -6.86 18.29
C ASP A 103 6.95 -7.83 17.17
N PRO A 104 6.04 -8.38 16.36
CA PRO A 104 6.44 -9.23 15.25
C PRO A 104 7.36 -8.52 14.25
N ILE A 105 7.09 -7.24 13.94
CA ILE A 105 7.92 -6.44 13.03
C ILE A 105 9.29 -6.15 13.64
N GLU A 106 9.33 -5.80 14.93
CA GLU A 106 10.60 -5.57 15.63
C GLU A 106 11.45 -6.85 15.78
N ARG A 107 10.82 -8.03 15.74
CA ARG A 107 11.49 -9.34 15.73
C ARG A 107 11.86 -9.85 14.34
N GLY A 108 11.65 -9.06 13.28
CA GLY A 108 12.13 -9.35 11.93
C GLY A 108 11.07 -9.75 10.91
N ALA A 109 9.78 -9.80 11.26
CA ALA A 109 8.74 -9.95 10.25
C ALA A 109 8.73 -8.74 9.32
N THR A 110 8.49 -8.94 8.02
CA THR A 110 8.26 -7.82 7.11
C THR A 110 6.94 -7.14 7.43
N GLU A 111 6.85 -5.83 7.16
CA GLU A 111 5.62 -5.06 7.39
C GLU A 111 4.44 -5.68 6.64
N ALA A 112 4.65 -6.07 5.38
CA ALA A 112 3.60 -6.64 4.55
C ALA A 112 3.19 -8.06 4.97
N ARG A 113 4.11 -8.88 5.47
CA ARG A 113 3.76 -10.20 6.03
C ARG A 113 2.88 -10.02 7.27
N TRP A 114 3.26 -9.12 8.17
CA TRP A 114 2.45 -8.81 9.32
C TRP A 114 1.04 -8.31 8.93
N VAL A 115 0.93 -7.44 7.90
CA VAL A 115 -0.38 -7.00 7.39
C VAL A 115 -1.19 -8.17 6.85
N ALA A 116 -0.59 -9.05 6.05
CA ALA A 116 -1.24 -10.26 5.52
C ALA A 116 -1.80 -11.13 6.65
N ASP A 117 -1.01 -11.34 7.71
CA ASP A 117 -1.42 -12.12 8.88
C ASP A 117 -2.60 -11.47 9.63
N GLN A 118 -2.59 -10.13 9.79
CA GLN A 118 -3.70 -9.42 10.43
C GLN A 118 -5.00 -9.50 9.62
N LEU A 119 -4.90 -9.44 8.29
CA LEU A 119 -6.05 -9.49 7.38
C LEU A 119 -6.54 -10.91 7.09
N GLY A 120 -5.72 -11.94 7.42
CA GLY A 120 -5.98 -13.33 7.04
C GLY A 120 -6.05 -13.53 5.52
N ARG A 121 -5.32 -12.70 4.74
CA ARG A 121 -5.32 -12.67 3.27
C ARG A 121 -3.93 -12.40 2.72
N PRO A 122 -3.52 -13.05 1.62
CA PRO A 122 -2.35 -12.64 0.87
C PRO A 122 -2.47 -11.19 0.41
N VAL A 123 -1.36 -10.44 0.43
CA VAL A 123 -1.31 -9.07 -0.06
C VAL A 123 -0.20 -8.87 -1.09
N VAL A 124 -0.33 -7.83 -1.91
CA VAL A 124 0.76 -7.27 -2.70
C VAL A 124 1.18 -5.95 -2.06
N LYS A 125 2.45 -5.83 -1.68
CA LYS A 125 3.05 -4.58 -1.22
C LYS A 125 3.30 -3.68 -2.42
N ALA A 126 2.70 -2.49 -2.44
CA ALA A 126 2.88 -1.51 -3.51
C ALA A 126 2.56 -0.09 -3.01
N PHE A 127 2.98 0.95 -3.75
CA PHE A 127 2.70 2.36 -3.46
C PHE A 127 3.24 2.89 -2.12
N ASN A 128 3.98 2.11 -1.37
CA ASN A 128 4.49 2.49 -0.05
C ASN A 128 5.72 3.41 -0.11
N ASN A 129 6.41 3.46 -1.25
CA ASN A 129 7.69 4.13 -1.45
C ASN A 129 7.62 5.44 -2.26
N ILE A 130 6.43 5.87 -2.69
CA ILE A 130 6.23 7.11 -3.45
C ILE A 130 5.56 8.19 -2.59
N TYR A 131 5.95 9.43 -2.79
CA TYR A 131 5.24 10.58 -2.22
C TYR A 131 3.87 10.77 -2.88
N ALA A 132 2.84 11.05 -2.08
CA ALA A 132 1.47 11.25 -2.58
C ALA A 132 1.38 12.33 -3.67
N ARG A 133 2.17 13.41 -3.56
CA ARG A 133 2.24 14.45 -4.59
C ARG A 133 2.81 13.90 -5.90
N HIS A 134 3.87 13.08 -5.85
CA HIS A 134 4.45 12.49 -7.06
C HIS A 134 3.51 11.45 -7.67
N LEU A 135 2.83 10.67 -6.85
CA LEU A 135 1.77 9.76 -7.29
C LEU A 135 0.65 10.53 -8.00
N LEU A 136 0.30 11.73 -7.55
CA LEU A 136 -0.73 12.57 -8.18
C LEU A 136 -0.27 13.16 -9.51
N GLU A 137 0.95 13.72 -9.56
CA GLU A 137 1.37 14.67 -10.59
C GLU A 137 2.38 14.11 -11.59
N ARG A 138 3.11 13.02 -11.27
CA ARG A 138 4.29 12.60 -12.05
C ARG A 138 4.11 11.35 -12.90
N GLY A 139 2.89 10.86 -13.05
CA GLY A 139 2.62 9.76 -13.99
C GLY A 139 2.93 10.17 -15.43
N LYS A 140 3.59 9.28 -16.18
CA LYS A 140 3.96 9.49 -17.59
C LYS A 140 3.48 8.32 -18.45
N PRO A 141 3.26 8.52 -19.77
CA PRO A 141 2.95 7.43 -20.69
C PRO A 141 4.05 6.36 -20.71
N THR A 142 3.67 5.12 -21.03
CA THR A 142 4.59 3.99 -21.20
C THR A 142 5.68 4.32 -22.24
N GLY A 143 6.93 3.93 -21.94
CA GLY A 143 8.08 4.21 -22.80
C GLY A 143 8.67 5.61 -22.69
N THR A 144 8.10 6.49 -21.86
CA THR A 144 8.66 7.84 -21.65
C THR A 144 9.96 7.77 -20.84
N ALA A 145 11.00 8.45 -21.29
CA ALA A 145 12.27 8.54 -20.56
C ALA A 145 12.07 9.14 -19.16
N GLY A 146 12.73 8.53 -18.15
CA GLY A 146 12.62 8.94 -16.77
C GLY A 146 11.20 8.75 -16.19
N ARG A 147 10.43 7.77 -16.69
CA ARG A 147 9.20 7.32 -16.07
C ARG A 147 9.55 6.70 -14.72
N ILE A 148 8.87 7.15 -13.67
CA ILE A 148 9.10 6.65 -12.32
C ILE A 148 8.67 5.19 -12.24
N ALA A 149 9.48 4.37 -11.58
CA ALA A 149 9.16 2.97 -11.31
C ALA A 149 8.89 2.75 -9.81
N LEU A 150 7.95 1.87 -9.52
CA LEU A 150 7.59 1.49 -8.16
C LEU A 150 7.84 0.00 -7.94
N PRO A 151 8.52 -0.38 -6.85
CA PRO A 151 8.67 -1.78 -6.49
C PRO A 151 7.34 -2.37 -6.03
N ILE A 152 7.11 -3.63 -6.38
CA ILE A 152 6.02 -4.45 -5.87
C ILE A 152 6.57 -5.75 -5.29
N ALA A 153 5.95 -6.27 -4.24
CA ALA A 153 6.31 -7.57 -3.67
C ALA A 153 5.05 -8.36 -3.28
N GLY A 154 5.05 -9.65 -3.55
CA GLY A 154 3.90 -10.51 -3.26
C GLY A 154 4.15 -11.93 -3.74
N ASP A 155 3.42 -12.89 -3.14
CA ASP A 155 3.65 -14.30 -3.39
C ASP A 155 2.83 -14.84 -4.58
N ASP A 156 1.73 -14.16 -4.94
CA ASP A 156 0.88 -14.54 -6.09
C ASP A 156 1.27 -13.76 -7.34
N PRO A 157 1.80 -14.41 -8.39
CA PRO A 157 2.15 -13.76 -9.65
C PRO A 157 0.94 -13.08 -10.34
N ARG A 158 -0.26 -13.66 -10.24
CA ARG A 158 -1.47 -13.10 -10.86
C ARG A 158 -1.89 -11.80 -10.16
N ALA A 159 -1.79 -11.77 -8.82
CA ALA A 159 -2.03 -10.54 -8.06
C ALA A 159 -1.01 -9.44 -8.41
N LYS A 160 0.27 -9.79 -8.58
CA LYS A 160 1.30 -8.85 -9.05
C LYS A 160 1.02 -8.32 -10.45
N GLU A 161 0.53 -9.15 -11.38
CA GLU A 161 0.13 -8.69 -12.73
C GLU A 161 -1.01 -7.67 -12.68
N VAL A 162 -2.01 -7.86 -11.80
CA VAL A 162 -3.10 -6.89 -11.61
C VAL A 162 -2.54 -5.56 -11.11
N VAL A 163 -1.65 -5.58 -10.13
CA VAL A 163 -1.03 -4.37 -9.59
C VAL A 163 -0.12 -3.69 -10.61
N THR A 164 0.61 -4.46 -11.41
CA THR A 164 1.44 -3.94 -12.53
C THR A 164 0.60 -3.17 -13.53
N ARG A 165 -0.56 -3.69 -13.94
CA ARG A 165 -1.49 -2.98 -14.83
C ARG A 165 -2.00 -1.68 -14.21
N LEU A 166 -2.38 -1.70 -12.92
CA LEU A 166 -2.80 -0.47 -12.23
C LEU A 166 -1.69 0.58 -12.18
N LEU A 167 -0.44 0.17 -11.96
CA LEU A 167 0.71 1.07 -11.99
C LEU A 167 0.91 1.66 -13.37
N ASP A 168 0.82 0.84 -14.43
CA ASP A 168 0.96 1.31 -15.81
C ASP A 168 -0.13 2.31 -16.19
N GLU A 169 -1.39 2.05 -15.86
CA GLU A 169 -2.52 2.96 -16.07
C GLU A 169 -2.36 4.29 -15.31
N LEU A 170 -1.74 4.24 -14.12
CA LEU A 170 -1.40 5.42 -13.33
C LEU A 170 -0.16 6.17 -13.86
N GLY A 171 0.56 5.61 -14.84
CA GLY A 171 1.73 6.24 -15.45
C GLY A 171 3.05 5.89 -14.78
N PHE A 172 3.16 4.75 -14.12
CA PHE A 172 4.36 4.27 -13.43
C PHE A 172 4.76 2.89 -13.93
N ASP A 173 6.08 2.60 -13.95
CA ASP A 173 6.56 1.26 -14.19
C ASP A 173 6.48 0.42 -12.92
N ALA A 174 6.24 -0.88 -13.04
CA ALA A 174 6.37 -1.81 -11.93
C ALA A 174 7.72 -2.53 -11.98
N VAL A 175 8.36 -2.71 -10.85
CA VAL A 175 9.53 -3.58 -10.69
C VAL A 175 9.21 -4.65 -9.66
N ASP A 176 9.24 -5.91 -10.09
CA ASP A 176 9.03 -7.05 -9.19
C ASP A 176 10.20 -7.16 -8.21
N GLY A 177 9.93 -6.96 -6.93
CA GLY A 177 10.86 -7.07 -5.81
C GLY A 177 10.88 -8.43 -5.15
N GLY A 178 10.15 -9.41 -5.70
CA GLY A 178 10.12 -10.78 -5.17
C GLY A 178 8.87 -11.12 -4.39
N GLY A 179 8.99 -12.10 -3.50
CA GLY A 179 7.93 -12.54 -2.60
C GLY A 179 7.66 -11.55 -1.48
N LEU A 180 6.60 -11.82 -0.72
CA LEU A 180 6.19 -10.92 0.37
C LEU A 180 7.26 -10.84 1.48
N ASP A 181 8.04 -11.90 1.71
CA ASP A 181 9.13 -11.91 2.67
C ASP A 181 10.34 -11.08 2.21
N GLU A 182 10.44 -10.75 0.91
CA GLU A 182 11.44 -9.82 0.37
C GLU A 182 10.99 -8.35 0.40
N SER A 183 9.74 -8.08 0.81
CA SER A 183 9.16 -6.72 0.83
C SER A 183 9.91 -5.73 1.75
N TRP A 184 10.77 -6.25 2.63
CA TRP A 184 11.67 -5.40 3.44
C TRP A 184 12.60 -4.54 2.57
N ARG A 185 12.90 -4.93 1.33
CA ARG A 185 13.76 -4.18 0.40
C ARG A 185 13.17 -2.83 -0.03
N GLN A 186 11.85 -2.64 0.18
CA GLN A 186 11.15 -1.40 -0.16
C GLN A 186 10.57 -0.67 1.06
N GLN A 187 10.97 -1.05 2.29
CA GLN A 187 10.53 -0.41 3.54
C GLN A 187 11.21 0.95 3.78
N PRO A 188 10.69 1.78 4.70
CA PRO A 188 11.36 2.99 5.12
C PRO A 188 12.83 2.77 5.52
N GLY A 189 13.70 3.65 5.04
CA GLY A 189 15.15 3.57 5.27
C GLY A 189 15.93 2.74 4.25
N THR A 190 15.27 2.14 3.24
CA THR A 190 15.95 1.44 2.14
C THR A 190 16.22 2.37 0.95
N PRO A 191 17.16 2.01 0.05
CA PRO A 191 17.57 2.89 -1.07
C PRO A 191 16.44 3.26 -2.04
N VAL A 192 15.37 2.46 -2.14
CA VAL A 192 14.23 2.76 -3.03
C VAL A 192 13.14 3.59 -2.36
N TYR A 193 13.23 3.80 -1.04
CA TYR A 193 12.17 4.47 -0.31
C TYR A 193 12.18 5.99 -0.52
N GLY A 194 11.05 6.55 -0.96
CA GLY A 194 10.91 8.00 -1.18
C GLY A 194 11.72 8.53 -2.37
N THR A 195 12.00 7.70 -3.38
CA THR A 195 12.75 8.08 -4.57
C THR A 195 11.86 8.14 -5.80
N ASP A 196 12.33 8.86 -6.83
CA ASP A 196 11.71 8.93 -8.16
C ASP A 196 12.56 8.16 -9.19
N PHE A 197 13.14 7.04 -8.81
CA PHE A 197 13.97 6.24 -9.69
C PHE A 197 13.15 5.65 -10.86
N ASP A 198 13.81 5.49 -12.01
CA ASP A 198 13.34 4.65 -13.09
C ASP A 198 13.49 3.15 -12.74
N ALA A 199 13.05 2.27 -13.62
CA ALA A 199 13.09 0.83 -13.39
C ALA A 199 14.51 0.31 -13.13
N ALA A 200 15.55 0.86 -13.77
CA ALA A 200 16.94 0.49 -13.55
C ALA A 200 17.42 0.92 -12.16
N GLY A 201 17.07 2.15 -11.74
CA GLY A 201 17.35 2.67 -10.41
C GLY A 201 16.68 1.87 -9.30
N VAL A 202 15.40 1.51 -9.49
CA VAL A 202 14.68 0.66 -8.53
C VAL A 202 15.33 -0.71 -8.39
N ARG A 203 15.69 -1.38 -9.51
CA ARG A 203 16.39 -2.69 -9.44
C ARG A 203 17.71 -2.60 -8.67
N ARG A 204 18.52 -1.56 -8.93
CA ARG A 204 19.76 -1.35 -8.17
C ARG A 204 19.48 -1.13 -6.68
N GLY A 205 18.56 -0.23 -6.35
CA GLY A 205 18.25 0.05 -4.95
C GLY A 205 17.67 -1.13 -4.18
N LEU A 206 16.87 -2.00 -4.85
CA LEU A 206 16.40 -3.26 -4.26
C LEU A 206 17.57 -4.23 -4.01
N ALA A 207 18.54 -4.30 -4.93
CA ALA A 207 19.71 -5.16 -4.77
C ALA A 207 20.67 -4.67 -3.67
N GLU A 208 20.80 -3.35 -3.50
CA GLU A 208 21.64 -2.71 -2.48
C GLU A 208 20.98 -2.63 -1.09
N ALA A 209 19.69 -2.92 -0.99
CA ALA A 209 18.97 -2.86 0.27
C ALA A 209 19.57 -3.82 1.32
N LYS A 210 19.61 -3.36 2.56
CA LYS A 210 20.03 -4.16 3.73
C LYS A 210 18.82 -4.53 4.57
N GLN A 211 18.77 -5.77 5.04
CA GLN A 211 17.64 -6.24 5.84
C GLN A 211 17.57 -5.55 7.21
N GLU A 212 18.72 -5.07 7.70
CA GLU A 212 18.77 -4.37 8.96
C GLU A 212 17.99 -3.05 8.89
N ARG A 213 16.96 -2.93 9.72
CA ARG A 213 16.16 -1.69 9.81
C ARG A 213 16.97 -0.60 10.50
N PRO A 214 17.11 0.60 9.90
CA PRO A 214 17.79 1.73 10.54
C PRO A 214 17.17 2.10 11.89
N ALA A 215 17.99 2.59 12.82
CA ALA A 215 17.58 2.87 14.20
C ALA A 215 16.40 3.85 14.31
N GLU A 216 16.29 4.83 13.41
CA GLU A 216 15.17 5.77 13.35
C GLU A 216 13.83 5.13 13.03
N PHE A 217 13.83 3.97 12.37
CA PHE A 217 12.62 3.18 12.03
C PHE A 217 12.41 1.98 12.98
N ARG A 218 13.14 1.91 14.09
CA ARG A 218 12.91 0.95 15.19
C ARG A 218 12.14 1.61 16.31
N ALA A 219 11.33 0.84 17.01
CA ALA A 219 10.72 1.30 18.25
C ALA A 219 11.81 1.59 19.29
N THR A 220 11.59 2.60 20.13
CA THR A 220 12.39 2.76 21.33
C THR A 220 12.14 1.57 22.25
N GLU A 221 13.19 1.02 22.88
CA GLU A 221 13.00 0.05 23.95
C GLU A 221 12.12 0.68 25.02
N ALA A 222 11.03 0.02 25.37
CA ALA A 222 10.26 0.44 26.52
C ALA A 222 11.22 0.42 27.73
N ALA A 223 11.35 1.53 28.43
CA ALA A 223 12.09 1.55 29.68
C ALA A 223 11.55 0.41 30.54
N VAL A 224 12.39 -0.60 30.79
CA VAL A 224 12.04 -1.68 31.70
C VAL A 224 11.89 -0.99 33.07
N SER A 225 10.64 -0.78 33.48
CA SER A 225 10.35 -0.33 34.85
C SER A 225 10.89 -1.42 35.76
N ARG A 226 12.00 -1.11 36.43
CA ARG A 226 12.53 -1.91 37.52
C ARG A 226 11.64 -1.73 38.77
#